data_2a60c095c242cf8b2bed6b874be5aae0
#
_entry.id   2a60c095c242cf8b2bed6b874be5aae0
#
_cell.length_a   1.000
_cell.length_b   1.000
_cell.length_c   1.000
_cell.angle_alpha   90.00
_cell.angle_beta   90.00
_cell.angle_gamma   90.00
#
_symmetry.space_group_name_H-M   'P 1'
#
loop_
_entity.id
_entity.type
_entity.pdbx_description
1 polymer ?
#
loop_
_entity_poly.entity_id
_entity_poly.type
_entity_poly.pdbx_seq_one_letter_code
_entity_poly.pdbx_strand_id
1 'polypeptide(L)'
;MKAPAYLDDEQIERLADLLDQRAVPYKGFNLEALDGYLSALVVGPGQPAPADWQPAVWGGKEPRWSDEAEAAQVQALLIGHWNMVSARVRHGDDDLPDHLAPLLWLPEEPDTEQPDELDVGRDWALGFFRGVELHEATWETWLDENDWIDEIFVLFDRLASGEVLGEDPAAPPTPVSYRERLEIVSGLPGMLADLQHHRVEALTPREPLRRAETPDRNEPCPCGSGKKYKKCCGA
;
A
#
# COMPACT_ATOMS: atom_id res chain seq x y z
N MET A 1 23.88 6.47 6.45
CA MET A 1 22.93 7.26 7.28
C MET A 1 21.76 6.36 7.61
N LYS A 2 21.16 6.42 8.81
CA LYS A 2 19.96 5.61 9.13
C LYS A 2 18.77 6.29 8.45
N ALA A 3 17.94 5.53 7.73
CA ALA A 3 16.71 6.07 7.16
C ALA A 3 15.83 6.66 8.28
N PRO A 4 15.13 7.81 8.04
CA PRO A 4 14.20 8.36 9.00
C PRO A 4 13.04 7.38 9.26
N ALA A 5 12.42 7.46 10.42
CA ALA A 5 11.22 6.67 10.69
C ALA A 5 10.10 7.11 9.74
N TYR A 6 9.86 8.43 9.67
CA TYR A 6 8.95 9.10 8.75
C TYR A 6 9.64 10.35 8.19
N LEU A 7 9.18 10.83 7.04
CA LEU A 7 9.64 12.09 6.47
C LEU A 7 8.97 13.24 7.21
N ASP A 8 9.72 14.34 7.40
CA ASP A 8 9.19 15.65 7.74
C ASP A 8 8.85 16.44 6.46
N ASP A 9 8.22 17.60 6.62
CA ASP A 9 7.75 18.43 5.49
C ASP A 9 8.90 18.82 4.55
N GLU A 10 10.07 19.18 5.08
CA GLU A 10 11.26 19.53 4.26
C GLU A 10 11.74 18.32 3.44
N GLN A 11 11.69 17.14 4.03
CA GLN A 11 12.07 15.89 3.35
C GLN A 11 11.05 15.48 2.29
N ILE A 12 9.75 15.71 2.53
CA ILE A 12 8.68 15.49 1.56
C ILE A 12 8.85 16.43 0.36
N GLU A 13 9.04 17.74 0.59
CA GLU A 13 9.30 18.72 -0.46
C GLU A 13 10.55 18.33 -1.28
N ARG A 14 11.63 17.94 -0.59
CA ARG A 14 12.86 17.51 -1.26
C ARG A 14 12.65 16.25 -2.10
N LEU A 15 11.84 15.30 -1.64
CA LEU A 15 11.50 14.10 -2.41
C LEU A 15 10.67 14.47 -3.64
N ALA A 16 9.68 15.37 -3.50
CA ALA A 16 8.87 15.86 -4.60
C ALA A 16 9.75 16.52 -5.68
N ASP A 17 10.60 17.48 -5.30
CA ASP A 17 11.52 18.17 -6.21
C ASP A 17 12.45 17.19 -6.96
N LEU A 18 12.94 16.18 -6.24
CA LEU A 18 13.80 15.16 -6.81
C LEU A 18 13.08 14.31 -7.86
N LEU A 19 11.86 13.89 -7.56
CA LEU A 19 11.02 13.12 -8.48
C LEU A 19 10.67 13.93 -9.72
N ASP A 20 10.27 15.18 -9.57
CA ASP A 20 9.94 16.08 -10.68
C ASP A 20 11.13 16.33 -11.60
N GLN A 21 12.34 16.40 -11.05
CA GLN A 21 13.55 16.64 -11.83
C GLN A 21 14.14 15.38 -12.45
N ARG A 22 14.05 14.24 -11.79
CA ARG A 22 14.81 13.03 -12.13
C ARG A 22 13.96 11.82 -12.53
N ALA A 23 12.66 11.80 -12.20
CA ALA A 23 11.75 10.70 -12.51
C ALA A 23 10.73 11.11 -13.57
N VAL A 24 9.95 12.16 -13.36
CA VAL A 24 8.84 12.59 -14.24
C VAL A 24 9.30 12.77 -15.70
N PRO A 25 10.43 13.43 -16.04
CA PRO A 25 10.89 13.58 -17.42
C PRO A 25 11.22 12.24 -18.12
N TYR A 26 11.39 11.18 -17.34
CA TYR A 26 11.71 9.83 -17.84
C TYR A 26 10.55 8.83 -17.67
N LYS A 27 9.33 9.34 -17.50
CA LYS A 27 8.11 8.54 -17.27
C LYS A 27 8.13 7.78 -15.93
N GLY A 28 8.88 8.27 -14.97
CA GLY A 28 8.82 7.86 -13.57
C GLY A 28 7.71 8.60 -12.82
N PHE A 29 7.63 8.39 -11.54
CA PHE A 29 6.56 8.91 -10.70
C PHE A 29 6.83 10.34 -10.22
N ASN A 30 5.77 11.14 -10.07
CA ASN A 30 5.73 12.27 -9.16
C ASN A 30 5.45 11.76 -7.72
N LEU A 31 5.37 12.67 -6.75
CA LEU A 31 5.17 12.29 -5.34
C LEU A 31 3.85 11.57 -5.11
N GLU A 32 2.78 12.03 -5.74
CA GLU A 32 1.44 11.47 -5.63
C GLU A 32 1.37 10.05 -6.20
N ALA A 33 1.91 9.84 -7.41
CA ALA A 33 1.99 8.52 -8.01
C ALA A 33 2.90 7.57 -7.21
N LEU A 34 3.97 8.07 -6.60
CA LEU A 34 4.81 7.27 -5.70
C LEU A 34 4.04 6.84 -4.45
N ASP A 35 3.23 7.72 -3.85
CA ASP A 35 2.43 7.37 -2.67
C ASP A 35 1.41 6.27 -3.01
N GLY A 36 0.70 6.38 -4.13
CA GLY A 36 -0.20 5.34 -4.60
C GLY A 36 0.50 4.02 -4.91
N TYR A 37 1.64 4.10 -5.59
CA TYR A 37 2.46 2.93 -5.91
C TYR A 37 2.90 2.17 -4.66
N LEU A 38 3.46 2.88 -3.68
CA LEU A 38 3.89 2.28 -2.42
C LEU A 38 2.70 1.73 -1.62
N SER A 39 1.53 2.39 -1.69
CA SER A 39 0.31 1.92 -1.05
C SER A 39 -0.09 0.54 -1.59
N ALA A 40 -0.11 0.34 -2.92
CA ALA A 40 -0.39 -0.96 -3.52
C ALA A 40 0.61 -2.05 -3.10
N LEU A 41 1.90 -1.71 -3.00
CA LEU A 41 2.94 -2.66 -2.58
C LEU A 41 2.81 -3.07 -1.10
N VAL A 42 2.39 -2.13 -0.26
CA VAL A 42 2.25 -2.37 1.19
C VAL A 42 1.02 -3.20 1.49
N VAL A 43 -0.13 -2.91 0.86
CA VAL A 43 -1.38 -3.66 1.09
C VAL A 43 -1.51 -4.90 0.21
N GLY A 44 -0.66 -5.05 -0.80
CA GLY A 44 -0.71 -6.11 -1.78
C GLY A 44 -0.16 -7.45 -1.30
N PRO A 45 -0.34 -8.50 -2.10
CA PRO A 45 -0.04 -9.89 -1.70
C PRO A 45 1.45 -10.21 -1.57
N GLY A 46 2.31 -9.34 -2.05
CA GLY A 46 3.76 -9.57 -2.06
C GLY A 46 4.51 -8.93 -0.89
N GLN A 47 5.81 -9.16 -0.87
CA GLN A 47 6.78 -8.44 -0.04
C GLN A 47 7.99 -8.07 -0.91
N PRO A 48 7.84 -7.12 -1.84
CA PRO A 48 8.90 -6.80 -2.78
C PRO A 48 10.09 -6.16 -2.07
N ALA A 49 11.29 -6.62 -2.41
CA ALA A 49 12.51 -5.96 -1.96
C ALA A 49 12.70 -4.60 -2.66
N PRO A 50 13.45 -3.66 -2.09
CA PRO A 50 13.71 -2.37 -2.73
C PRO A 50 14.20 -2.46 -4.17
N ALA A 51 15.02 -3.45 -4.49
CA ALA A 51 15.52 -3.68 -5.85
C ALA A 51 14.42 -4.06 -6.87
N ASP A 52 13.29 -4.58 -6.40
CA ASP A 52 12.19 -5.02 -7.28
C ASP A 52 11.29 -3.85 -7.69
N TRP A 53 11.11 -2.86 -6.81
CA TRP A 53 10.17 -1.76 -7.03
C TRP A 53 10.81 -0.41 -7.35
N GLN A 54 12.01 -0.12 -6.82
CA GLN A 54 12.65 1.19 -7.04
C GLN A 54 12.91 1.54 -8.50
N PRO A 55 13.26 0.62 -9.40
CA PRO A 55 13.43 0.97 -10.81
C PRO A 55 12.19 1.61 -11.44
N ALA A 56 10.98 1.19 -11.05
CA ALA A 56 9.73 1.76 -11.55
C ALA A 56 9.56 3.23 -11.17
N VAL A 57 10.01 3.62 -9.97
CA VAL A 57 9.99 5.02 -9.49
C VAL A 57 10.66 5.95 -10.50
N TRP A 58 11.73 5.49 -11.14
CA TRP A 58 12.57 6.26 -12.08
C TRP A 58 12.24 6.00 -13.56
N GLY A 59 11.10 5.41 -13.87
CA GLY A 59 10.73 5.08 -15.24
C GLY A 59 11.50 3.88 -15.81
N GLY A 60 11.90 2.95 -14.95
CA GLY A 60 12.57 1.70 -15.31
C GLY A 60 14.09 1.73 -15.22
N LYS A 61 14.69 2.90 -15.01
CA LYS A 61 16.15 3.03 -14.90
C LYS A 61 16.53 4.06 -13.85
N GLU A 62 17.25 3.61 -12.84
CA GLU A 62 17.76 4.49 -11.80
C GLU A 62 18.65 5.62 -12.36
N PRO A 63 18.44 6.89 -11.92
CA PRO A 63 19.30 8.00 -12.27
C PRO A 63 20.75 7.78 -11.86
N ARG A 64 21.67 8.50 -12.52
CA ARG A 64 23.05 8.58 -12.05
C ARG A 64 23.14 9.63 -10.94
N TRP A 65 23.58 9.20 -9.77
CA TRP A 65 23.84 10.08 -8.64
C TRP A 65 25.24 10.69 -8.76
N SER A 66 25.45 11.89 -8.21
CA SER A 66 26.75 12.58 -8.27
C SER A 66 27.80 11.85 -7.43
N ASP A 67 27.39 11.26 -6.32
CA ASP A 67 28.21 10.48 -5.41
C ASP A 67 27.38 9.50 -4.56
N GLU A 68 28.06 8.69 -3.74
CA GLU A 68 27.43 7.72 -2.84
C GLU A 68 26.61 8.40 -1.74
N ALA A 69 26.91 9.64 -1.37
CA ALA A 69 26.20 10.36 -0.34
C ALA A 69 24.82 10.82 -0.85
N GLU A 70 24.74 11.32 -2.09
CA GLU A 70 23.46 11.62 -2.75
C GLU A 70 22.60 10.36 -2.89
N ALA A 71 23.16 9.27 -3.40
CA ALA A 71 22.48 7.98 -3.52
C ALA A 71 21.89 7.51 -2.17
N ALA A 72 22.69 7.60 -1.10
CA ALA A 72 22.23 7.22 0.24
C ALA A 72 21.14 8.13 0.79
N GLN A 73 21.16 9.43 0.45
CA GLN A 73 20.09 10.36 0.84
C GLN A 73 18.77 10.05 0.13
N VAL A 74 18.82 9.81 -1.18
CA VAL A 74 17.64 9.43 -1.97
C VAL A 74 17.04 8.13 -1.45
N GLN A 75 17.88 7.13 -1.21
CA GLN A 75 17.46 5.87 -0.61
C GLN A 75 16.77 6.08 0.75
N ALA A 76 17.30 6.98 1.59
CA ALA A 76 16.71 7.29 2.88
C ALA A 76 15.33 7.95 2.75
N LEU A 77 15.14 8.84 1.76
CA LEU A 77 13.84 9.46 1.48
C LEU A 77 12.81 8.42 1.01
N LEU A 78 13.17 7.56 0.06
CA LEU A 78 12.27 6.51 -0.43
C LEU A 78 11.85 5.54 0.71
N ILE A 79 12.79 5.13 1.56
CA ILE A 79 12.48 4.25 2.70
C ILE A 79 11.67 4.99 3.78
N GLY A 80 11.94 6.28 4.02
CA GLY A 80 11.12 7.10 4.91
C GLY A 80 9.67 7.18 4.47
N HIS A 81 9.43 7.41 3.17
CA HIS A 81 8.09 7.40 2.58
C HIS A 81 7.43 6.00 2.68
N TRP A 82 8.15 4.94 2.33
CA TRP A 82 7.67 3.56 2.55
C TRP A 82 7.21 3.32 3.99
N ASN A 83 7.97 3.82 4.97
CA ASN A 83 7.63 3.69 6.38
C ASN A 83 6.34 4.45 6.75
N MET A 84 6.11 5.63 6.16
CA MET A 84 4.87 6.39 6.34
C MET A 84 3.67 5.61 5.82
N VAL A 85 3.74 5.12 4.58
CA VAL A 85 2.69 4.30 3.96
C VAL A 85 2.44 3.03 4.79
N SER A 86 3.50 2.34 5.23
CA SER A 86 3.39 1.12 6.05
C SER A 86 2.78 1.38 7.44
N ALA A 87 2.91 2.58 7.96
CA ALA A 87 2.26 2.98 9.21
C ALA A 87 0.79 3.33 8.97
N ARG A 88 0.50 4.13 7.93
CA ARG A 88 -0.83 4.60 7.54
C ARG A 88 -1.86 3.46 7.49
N VAL A 89 -1.54 2.39 6.77
CA VAL A 89 -2.46 1.27 6.51
C VAL A 89 -2.88 0.48 7.76
N ARG A 90 -2.40 0.87 8.94
CA ARG A 90 -2.80 0.30 10.24
C ARG A 90 -3.83 1.15 10.96
N HIS A 91 -4.15 2.32 10.39
CA HIS A 91 -5.14 3.26 10.91
C HIS A 91 -6.37 3.24 10.00
N GLY A 92 -7.55 3.36 10.60
CA GLY A 92 -8.79 3.65 9.87
C GLY A 92 -8.94 5.16 9.67
N ASP A 93 -10.07 5.56 9.08
CA ASP A 93 -10.35 6.97 8.77
C ASP A 93 -10.39 7.87 10.02
N ASP A 94 -10.89 7.35 11.14
CA ASP A 94 -11.16 8.14 12.35
C ASP A 94 -9.92 8.43 13.22
N ASP A 95 -8.82 7.68 13.05
CA ASP A 95 -7.64 7.75 13.93
C ASP A 95 -6.31 7.93 13.18
N LEU A 96 -6.37 8.30 11.90
CA LEU A 96 -5.18 8.55 11.10
C LEU A 96 -4.48 9.86 11.51
N PRO A 97 -3.22 9.81 11.96
CA PRO A 97 -2.45 11.03 12.24
C PRO A 97 -2.22 11.85 10.96
N ASP A 98 -2.32 13.18 11.04
CA ASP A 98 -2.18 14.08 9.88
C ASP A 98 -0.88 13.85 9.08
N HIS A 99 0.24 13.61 9.76
CA HIS A 99 1.53 13.37 9.12
C HIS A 99 1.62 12.01 8.38
N LEU A 100 0.61 11.15 8.49
CA LEU A 100 0.48 9.89 7.76
C LEU A 100 -0.58 9.96 6.65
N ALA A 101 -1.25 11.09 6.46
CA ALA A 101 -2.23 11.25 5.39
C ALA A 101 -1.63 10.89 4.01
N PRO A 102 -2.42 10.37 3.06
CA PRO A 102 -1.97 10.18 1.68
C PRO A 102 -1.42 11.49 1.10
N LEU A 103 -0.29 11.41 0.39
CA LEU A 103 0.33 12.57 -0.20
C LEU A 103 -0.35 12.86 -1.55
N LEU A 104 -1.38 13.70 -1.50
CA LEU A 104 -2.22 14.10 -2.62
C LEU A 104 -2.15 15.61 -2.81
N TRP A 105 -2.22 16.04 -4.07
CA TRP A 105 -2.46 17.44 -4.34
C TRP A 105 -3.95 17.75 -4.16
N LEU A 106 -4.23 18.77 -3.35
CA LEU A 106 -5.57 19.33 -3.16
C LEU A 106 -5.52 20.85 -3.40
N PRO A 107 -6.61 21.46 -3.90
CA PRO A 107 -6.70 22.92 -3.97
C PRO A 107 -6.69 23.55 -2.56
N GLU A 108 -6.41 24.84 -2.45
CA GLU A 108 -6.31 25.55 -1.17
C GLU A 108 -7.60 25.45 -0.32
N GLU A 109 -8.75 25.41 -0.97
CA GLU A 109 -10.07 25.28 -0.31
C GLU A 109 -10.83 24.06 -0.89
N PRO A 110 -10.41 22.83 -0.52
CA PRO A 110 -10.96 21.62 -1.13
C PRO A 110 -12.45 21.41 -0.91
N ASP A 111 -13.01 21.90 0.19
CA ASP A 111 -14.43 21.77 0.52
C ASP A 111 -15.33 22.76 -0.22
N THR A 112 -14.78 23.65 -1.01
CA THR A 112 -15.54 24.57 -1.85
C THR A 112 -15.83 23.97 -3.21
N GLU A 113 -16.81 24.55 -3.94
CA GLU A 113 -17.11 24.14 -5.29
C GLU A 113 -15.91 24.42 -6.22
N GLN A 114 -15.39 23.37 -6.84
CA GLN A 114 -14.25 23.40 -7.74
C GLN A 114 -14.67 22.94 -9.14
N PRO A 115 -13.92 23.30 -10.20
CA PRO A 115 -14.15 22.77 -11.54
C PRO A 115 -13.99 21.24 -11.58
N ASP A 116 -14.90 20.55 -12.28
CA ASP A 116 -14.85 19.08 -12.42
C ASP A 116 -13.62 18.59 -13.22
N GLU A 117 -12.93 19.50 -13.93
CA GLU A 117 -11.69 19.21 -14.65
C GLU A 117 -10.48 19.00 -13.75
N LEU A 118 -10.61 19.25 -12.42
CA LEU A 118 -9.53 18.99 -11.49
C LEU A 118 -9.40 17.48 -11.22
N ASP A 119 -8.32 16.91 -11.70
CA ASP A 119 -8.01 15.47 -11.66
C ASP A 119 -7.46 15.01 -10.30
N VAL A 120 -8.07 15.47 -9.19
CA VAL A 120 -7.65 15.09 -7.83
C VAL A 120 -7.58 13.57 -7.67
N GLY A 121 -6.46 13.07 -7.13
CA GLY A 121 -6.24 11.66 -6.87
C GLY A 121 -5.88 10.82 -8.10
N ARG A 122 -5.83 11.42 -9.31
CA ARG A 122 -5.55 10.68 -10.54
C ARG A 122 -4.16 10.05 -10.54
N ASP A 123 -3.15 10.84 -10.25
CA ASP A 123 -1.77 10.34 -10.27
C ASP A 123 -1.54 9.31 -9.18
N TRP A 124 -2.17 9.49 -8.02
CA TRP A 124 -2.17 8.50 -6.95
C TRP A 124 -2.74 7.14 -7.42
N ALA A 125 -3.92 7.17 -8.05
CA ALA A 125 -4.57 5.95 -8.54
C ALA A 125 -3.78 5.26 -9.65
N LEU A 126 -3.21 6.03 -10.59
CA LEU A 126 -2.31 5.50 -11.62
C LEU A 126 -1.08 4.84 -11.00
N GLY A 127 -0.52 5.46 -9.97
CA GLY A 127 0.59 4.88 -9.19
C GLY A 127 0.19 3.57 -8.51
N PHE A 128 -1.00 3.52 -7.90
CA PHE A 128 -1.53 2.32 -7.26
C PHE A 128 -1.62 1.15 -8.25
N PHE A 129 -2.21 1.35 -9.41
CA PHE A 129 -2.31 0.31 -10.45
C PHE A 129 -0.94 -0.14 -10.96
N ARG A 130 0.05 0.75 -11.05
CA ARG A 130 1.43 0.35 -11.36
C ARG A 130 2.04 -0.56 -10.28
N GLY A 131 1.64 -0.40 -9.04
CA GLY A 131 2.04 -1.29 -7.94
C GLY A 131 1.37 -2.66 -8.00
N VAL A 132 0.12 -2.70 -8.44
CA VAL A 132 -0.65 -3.93 -8.65
C VAL A 132 0.04 -4.84 -9.67
N GLU A 133 0.60 -4.29 -10.76
CA GLU A 133 1.29 -5.04 -11.82
C GLU A 133 2.43 -5.94 -11.32
N LEU A 134 3.08 -5.61 -10.19
CA LEU A 134 4.15 -6.45 -9.64
C LEU A 134 3.67 -7.83 -9.18
N HIS A 135 2.39 -7.95 -8.82
CA HIS A 135 1.78 -9.16 -8.30
C HIS A 135 0.40 -9.40 -8.92
N GLU A 136 0.23 -9.05 -10.20
CA GLU A 136 -1.03 -9.03 -10.95
C GLU A 136 -1.85 -10.31 -10.74
N ALA A 137 -1.26 -11.48 -10.99
CA ALA A 137 -1.98 -12.77 -10.89
C ALA A 137 -2.55 -13.07 -9.49
N THR A 138 -1.92 -12.56 -8.42
CA THR A 138 -2.45 -12.74 -7.07
C THR A 138 -3.52 -11.70 -6.75
N TRP A 139 -3.38 -10.47 -7.26
CA TRP A 139 -4.43 -9.48 -7.19
C TRP A 139 -5.69 -9.93 -7.93
N GLU A 140 -5.56 -10.51 -9.14
CA GLU A 140 -6.68 -11.11 -9.88
C GLU A 140 -7.40 -12.17 -9.03
N THR A 141 -6.66 -13.03 -8.34
CA THR A 141 -7.26 -14.03 -7.43
C THR A 141 -8.04 -13.36 -6.30
N TRP A 142 -7.52 -12.30 -5.70
CA TRP A 142 -8.22 -11.58 -4.63
C TRP A 142 -9.48 -10.87 -5.11
N LEU A 143 -9.44 -10.28 -6.31
CA LEU A 143 -10.59 -9.66 -6.95
C LEU A 143 -11.70 -10.70 -7.25
N ASP A 144 -11.33 -11.86 -7.80
CA ASP A 144 -12.27 -12.95 -8.12
C ASP A 144 -12.94 -13.54 -6.86
N GLU A 145 -12.24 -13.56 -5.73
CA GLU A 145 -12.70 -14.15 -4.48
C GLU A 145 -13.45 -13.17 -3.56
N ASN A 146 -13.34 -11.84 -3.80
CA ASN A 146 -13.82 -10.82 -2.86
C ASN A 146 -14.43 -9.61 -3.59
N ASP A 147 -15.73 -9.59 -3.77
CA ASP A 147 -16.48 -8.50 -4.43
C ASP A 147 -16.16 -7.11 -3.86
N TRP A 148 -15.94 -6.99 -2.55
CA TRP A 148 -15.61 -5.71 -1.92
C TRP A 148 -14.24 -5.15 -2.32
N ILE A 149 -13.28 -6.00 -2.71
CA ILE A 149 -11.99 -5.56 -3.26
C ILE A 149 -12.22 -4.99 -4.66
N ASP A 150 -13.06 -5.62 -5.47
CA ASP A 150 -13.44 -5.12 -6.79
C ASP A 150 -14.14 -3.74 -6.67
N GLU A 151 -15.03 -3.55 -5.70
CA GLU A 151 -15.65 -2.25 -5.42
C GLU A 151 -14.61 -1.15 -5.14
N ILE A 152 -13.57 -1.44 -4.36
CA ILE A 152 -12.45 -0.50 -4.12
C ILE A 152 -11.71 -0.21 -5.42
N PHE A 153 -11.40 -1.24 -6.21
CA PHE A 153 -10.70 -1.07 -7.49
C PHE A 153 -11.51 -0.25 -8.49
N VAL A 154 -12.83 -0.39 -8.53
CA VAL A 154 -13.73 0.46 -9.33
C VAL A 154 -13.62 1.93 -8.91
N LEU A 155 -13.54 2.24 -7.60
CA LEU A 155 -13.34 3.61 -7.14
C LEU A 155 -11.97 4.17 -7.56
N PHE A 156 -10.92 3.35 -7.47
CA PHE A 156 -9.58 3.76 -7.90
C PHE A 156 -9.51 3.94 -9.43
N ASP A 157 -10.21 3.09 -10.20
CA ASP A 157 -10.31 3.25 -11.65
C ASP A 157 -11.02 4.56 -12.03
N ARG A 158 -12.09 4.94 -11.33
CA ARG A 158 -12.73 6.25 -11.51
C ARG A 158 -11.77 7.42 -11.30
N LEU A 159 -10.89 7.35 -10.29
CA LEU A 159 -9.85 8.37 -10.11
C LEU A 159 -8.86 8.36 -11.28
N ALA A 160 -8.39 7.20 -11.71
CA ALA A 160 -7.36 7.03 -12.74
C ALA A 160 -7.87 7.42 -14.14
N SER A 161 -9.03 6.91 -14.54
CA SER A 161 -9.65 7.15 -15.85
C SER A 161 -10.32 8.51 -15.93
N GLY A 162 -10.89 9.01 -14.84
CA GLY A 162 -11.74 10.19 -14.80
C GLY A 162 -13.15 9.93 -15.31
N GLU A 163 -13.55 8.68 -15.46
CA GLU A 163 -14.79 8.27 -16.11
C GLU A 163 -15.57 7.27 -15.26
N VAL A 164 -16.89 7.38 -15.31
CA VAL A 164 -17.83 6.39 -14.77
C VAL A 164 -18.44 5.64 -15.95
N LEU A 165 -18.24 4.33 -15.96
CA LEU A 165 -18.90 3.43 -16.92
C LEU A 165 -20.36 3.21 -16.50
N GLY A 166 -21.32 3.48 -17.42
CA GLY A 166 -22.73 3.19 -17.19
C GLY A 166 -23.07 1.71 -17.35
N GLU A 167 -24.29 1.33 -16.96
CA GLU A 167 -24.82 -0.04 -17.13
C GLU A 167 -24.93 -0.46 -18.61
N ASP A 168 -25.13 0.50 -19.50
CA ASP A 168 -25.16 0.28 -20.96
C ASP A 168 -23.75 0.47 -21.55
N PRO A 169 -23.09 -0.62 -22.00
CA PRO A 169 -21.76 -0.55 -22.62
C PRO A 169 -21.69 0.29 -23.90
N ALA A 170 -22.85 0.60 -24.50
CA ALA A 170 -22.93 1.43 -25.71
C ALA A 170 -23.10 2.92 -25.37
N ALA A 171 -23.40 3.26 -24.12
CA ALA A 171 -23.47 4.65 -23.69
C ALA A 171 -22.06 5.23 -23.49
N PRO A 172 -21.84 6.51 -23.82
CA PRO A 172 -20.54 7.14 -23.50
C PRO A 172 -20.38 7.23 -21.98
N PRO A 173 -19.14 7.04 -21.47
CA PRO A 173 -18.85 7.23 -20.06
C PRO A 173 -19.15 8.67 -19.62
N THR A 174 -19.46 8.86 -18.35
CA THR A 174 -19.67 10.16 -17.74
C THR A 174 -18.44 10.60 -16.96
N PRO A 175 -18.05 11.90 -17.00
CA PRO A 175 -16.94 12.38 -16.19
C PRO A 175 -17.19 12.19 -14.70
N VAL A 176 -16.16 11.83 -13.96
CA VAL A 176 -16.18 11.84 -12.48
C VAL A 176 -16.12 13.29 -12.01
N SER A 177 -17.10 13.71 -11.22
CA SER A 177 -17.13 15.07 -10.70
C SER A 177 -16.02 15.28 -9.64
N TYR A 178 -15.62 16.55 -9.47
CA TYR A 178 -14.67 16.91 -8.40
C TYR A 178 -15.12 16.41 -7.02
N ARG A 179 -16.42 16.56 -6.71
CA ARG A 179 -16.98 16.11 -5.44
C ARG A 179 -16.85 14.61 -5.23
N GLU A 180 -17.14 13.81 -6.24
CA GLU A 180 -16.96 12.36 -6.19
C GLU A 180 -15.49 11.99 -6.00
N ARG A 181 -14.57 12.67 -6.69
CA ARG A 181 -13.13 12.48 -6.48
C ARG A 181 -12.72 12.78 -5.04
N LEU A 182 -13.21 13.89 -4.48
CA LEU A 182 -12.94 14.27 -3.10
C LEU A 182 -13.49 13.23 -2.09
N GLU A 183 -14.68 12.69 -2.33
CA GLU A 183 -15.26 11.62 -1.53
C GLU A 183 -14.39 10.35 -1.58
N ILE A 184 -13.92 9.95 -2.76
CA ILE A 184 -13.04 8.78 -2.92
C ILE A 184 -11.71 8.99 -2.21
N VAL A 185 -11.02 10.12 -2.42
CA VAL A 185 -9.72 10.35 -1.78
C VAL A 185 -9.83 10.49 -0.26
N SER A 186 -10.95 10.99 0.24
CA SER A 186 -11.21 11.05 1.69
C SER A 186 -11.37 9.66 2.31
N GLY A 187 -11.87 8.68 1.56
CA GLY A 187 -12.01 7.28 1.99
C GLY A 187 -10.76 6.42 1.80
N LEU A 188 -9.68 6.95 1.17
CA LEU A 188 -8.47 6.17 0.92
C LEU A 188 -7.89 5.48 2.18
N PRO A 189 -7.80 6.16 3.35
CA PRO A 189 -7.22 5.51 4.52
C PRO A 189 -8.00 4.25 4.96
N GLY A 190 -9.33 4.32 4.99
CA GLY A 190 -10.19 3.19 5.33
C GLY A 190 -10.06 2.04 4.34
N MET A 191 -10.15 2.33 3.04
CA MET A 191 -9.98 1.32 1.99
C MET A 191 -8.62 0.63 2.07
N LEU A 192 -7.54 1.39 2.32
CA LEU A 192 -6.19 0.83 2.48
C LEU A 192 -6.07 0.00 3.77
N ALA A 193 -6.71 0.39 4.85
CA ALA A 193 -6.73 -0.39 6.09
C ALA A 193 -7.46 -1.74 5.91
N ASP A 194 -8.57 -1.75 5.17
CA ASP A 194 -9.32 -2.97 4.85
C ASP A 194 -8.49 -3.92 3.98
N LEU A 195 -7.85 -3.41 2.93
CA LEU A 195 -6.93 -4.19 2.09
C LEU A 195 -5.76 -4.76 2.91
N GLN A 196 -5.19 -3.96 3.82
CA GLN A 196 -4.13 -4.43 4.72
C GLN A 196 -4.63 -5.53 5.67
N HIS A 197 -5.85 -5.40 6.19
CA HIS A 197 -6.45 -6.44 7.03
C HIS A 197 -6.58 -7.75 6.27
N HIS A 198 -7.16 -7.70 5.06
CA HIS A 198 -7.25 -8.84 4.16
C HIS A 198 -5.89 -9.47 3.88
N ARG A 199 -4.88 -8.64 3.55
CA ARG A 199 -3.51 -9.10 3.33
C ARG A 199 -2.97 -9.89 4.53
N VAL A 200 -3.14 -9.38 5.74
CA VAL A 200 -2.67 -10.04 6.96
C VAL A 200 -3.37 -11.38 7.15
N GLU A 201 -4.68 -11.45 6.92
CA GLU A 201 -5.42 -12.70 7.01
C GLU A 201 -5.02 -13.72 5.94
N ALA A 202 -4.89 -13.28 4.68
CA ALA A 202 -4.55 -14.14 3.55
C ALA A 202 -3.12 -14.71 3.64
N LEU A 203 -2.15 -13.91 4.15
CA LEU A 203 -0.75 -14.31 4.27
C LEU A 203 -0.40 -14.97 5.61
N THR A 204 -1.32 -14.94 6.59
CA THR A 204 -1.08 -15.61 7.88
C THR A 204 -1.29 -17.12 7.72
N PRO A 205 -0.27 -17.95 7.95
CA PRO A 205 -0.41 -19.39 7.85
C PRO A 205 -1.49 -19.90 8.81
N ARG A 206 -2.54 -20.54 8.27
CA ARG A 206 -3.60 -21.17 9.05
C ARG A 206 -3.20 -22.60 9.48
N GLU A 207 -1.97 -22.82 9.94
CA GLU A 207 -1.65 -24.09 10.58
C GLU A 207 -2.36 -24.17 11.92
N PRO A 208 -3.25 -25.17 12.12
CA PRO A 208 -3.77 -25.41 13.46
C PRO A 208 -2.58 -25.72 14.36
N LEU A 209 -2.38 -24.96 15.43
CA LEU A 209 -1.48 -25.30 16.50
C LEU A 209 -1.90 -26.68 17.01
N ARG A 210 -1.30 -27.76 16.46
CA ARG A 210 -1.42 -29.08 17.04
C ARG A 210 -0.79 -28.97 18.43
N ARG A 211 -1.64 -28.93 19.48
CA ARG A 211 -1.15 -29.18 20.81
C ARG A 211 -0.42 -30.50 20.73
N ALA A 212 0.86 -30.51 21.13
CA ALA A 212 1.61 -31.72 21.27
C ALA A 212 0.72 -32.73 22.04
N GLU A 213 0.48 -33.89 21.44
CA GLU A 213 -0.37 -34.91 22.08
C GLU A 213 0.16 -35.12 23.47
N THR A 214 -0.62 -34.76 24.48
CA THR A 214 -0.26 -35.01 25.87
C THR A 214 -0.28 -36.52 26.04
N PRO A 215 0.83 -37.16 26.41
CA PRO A 215 0.87 -38.60 26.54
C PRO A 215 -0.23 -39.10 27.48
N ASP A 216 -0.78 -40.28 27.21
CA ASP A 216 -1.78 -40.88 28.10
C ASP A 216 -1.18 -41.07 29.48
N ARG A 217 -2.01 -40.95 30.51
CA ARG A 217 -1.57 -41.05 31.93
C ARG A 217 -0.68 -42.24 32.22
N ASN A 218 -0.85 -43.35 31.48
CA ASN A 218 -0.11 -44.58 31.65
C ASN A 218 1.07 -44.80 30.71
N GLU A 219 1.25 -43.93 29.72
CA GLU A 219 2.37 -44.02 28.78
C GLU A 219 3.72 -43.64 29.44
N PRO A 220 4.84 -44.06 28.85
CA PRO A 220 6.17 -43.65 29.29
C PRO A 220 6.31 -42.12 29.20
N CYS A 221 6.88 -41.48 30.21
CA CYS A 221 7.06 -40.05 30.19
C CYS A 221 8.08 -39.63 29.12
N PRO A 222 7.75 -38.66 28.25
CA PRO A 222 8.64 -38.23 27.18
C PRO A 222 9.93 -37.53 27.65
N CYS A 223 10.04 -37.21 28.94
CA CYS A 223 11.27 -36.68 29.54
C CYS A 223 12.41 -37.71 29.67
N GLY A 224 12.21 -38.96 29.27
CA GLY A 224 13.24 -40.00 29.33
C GLY A 224 13.46 -40.63 30.72
N SER A 225 12.64 -40.29 31.73
CA SER A 225 12.79 -40.80 33.12
C SER A 225 12.42 -42.28 33.30
N GLY A 226 11.87 -42.96 32.29
CA GLY A 226 11.36 -44.33 32.37
C GLY A 226 10.11 -44.51 33.24
N LYS A 227 9.58 -43.45 33.87
CA LYS A 227 8.36 -43.49 34.69
C LYS A 227 7.12 -43.23 33.78
N LYS A 228 5.94 -43.71 34.26
CA LYS A 228 4.67 -43.37 33.62
C LYS A 228 4.41 -41.88 33.72
N TYR A 229 3.80 -41.26 32.68
CA TYR A 229 3.54 -39.83 32.62
C TYR A 229 2.88 -39.27 33.88
N LYS A 230 1.82 -39.92 34.39
CA LYS A 230 1.12 -39.53 35.64
C LYS A 230 1.96 -39.60 36.92
N LYS A 231 3.15 -40.21 36.89
CA LYS A 231 4.07 -40.30 38.02
C LYS A 231 5.36 -39.51 37.81
N CYS A 232 5.36 -38.60 36.79
CA CYS A 232 6.48 -37.78 36.43
C CYS A 232 6.02 -36.36 36.04
N CYS A 233 6.02 -35.99 34.75
CA CYS A 233 5.67 -34.66 34.31
C CYS A 233 4.15 -34.38 34.29
N GLY A 234 3.32 -35.40 34.45
CA GLY A 234 1.86 -35.29 34.53
C GLY A 234 1.29 -35.53 35.95
N ALA A 235 2.14 -35.36 36.98
CA ALA A 235 1.73 -35.50 38.40
C ALA A 235 1.12 -34.19 38.92
#